data_2192f24d75411033c48ec7872e1dabde
#
_entry.id   2192f24d75411033c48ec7872e1dabde
#
_cell.length_a   1.000
_cell.length_b   1.000
_cell.length_c   1.000
_cell.angle_alpha   90.00
_cell.angle_beta   90.00
_cell.angle_gamma   90.00
#
_symmetry.space_group_name_H-M   'P 1'
#
loop_
_entity.id
_entity.type
_entity.pdbx_description
1 polymer ?
#
loop_
_entity_poly.entity_id
_entity_poly.type
_entity_poly.pdbx_seq_one_letter_code
_entity_poly.pdbx_strand_id
1 'polypeptide(L)'
;MIFGQESETLEFKKTTAEAKDAVVDVAAILNKHGRGELYFGIKNDGTVKGQTVSVSSLRDVGRALTENIKPQIYPTVEKVNIDYKDCIRVQFEGMEPPYFAHGRAYIRVADESKQLSPAELERFFKRKQGQLSTWDTAPSGKTIEDVNTNTLRSYMKKANDSGRLEYRFTDREDILNRLELLDDGNPNNTAIAMFGKKGIAEIQMAIFATDVKHTFIDIDRKKGAIIDLVDAGELYIRKNIRWRVVRDGAPQRTEVPEVPIEAVREALLNSYAHKDWQVPQTNEIAIYSNRIEIYNPGTFPEGLMPQDFIDGVGKSIRRNPQLAQIMYYSKDIESFGTGLRKIAIECEGAGVRYGFELGKLGFSVIFYRPNIYGEAAMDSQVAAPSGSQAAVKRQLLTGKAPSSRILMRIKRQPHLKWPNT
;
A
#
# COMPACT_ATOMS: atom_id res chain seq x y z
N MET A 1 -23.09 -44.39 14.59
CA MET A 1 -22.88 -43.80 13.24
C MET A 1 -21.58 -43.02 13.25
N ILE A 2 -20.82 -43.07 12.17
CA ILE A 2 -19.62 -42.26 11.97
C ILE A 2 -20.07 -40.96 11.34
N PHE A 3 -19.77 -39.83 11.99
CA PHE A 3 -20.17 -38.50 11.53
C PHE A 3 -19.28 -37.98 10.36
N GLY A 4 -18.02 -38.43 10.31
CA GLY A 4 -17.03 -38.05 9.31
C GLY A 4 -15.61 -38.34 9.81
N GLN A 5 -14.63 -37.73 9.14
CA GLN A 5 -13.22 -37.76 9.55
C GLN A 5 -12.74 -36.34 9.80
N GLU A 6 -11.81 -36.17 10.74
CA GLU A 6 -11.10 -34.90 10.92
C GLU A 6 -10.39 -34.49 9.64
N SER A 7 -10.28 -33.20 9.44
CA SER A 7 -9.65 -32.62 8.24
C SER A 7 -8.89 -31.33 8.59
N GLU A 8 -8.36 -30.68 7.59
CA GLU A 8 -7.67 -29.38 7.79
C GLU A 8 -8.60 -28.26 8.27
N THR A 9 -9.94 -28.42 8.17
CA THR A 9 -10.93 -27.40 8.57
C THR A 9 -11.99 -27.93 9.53
N LEU A 10 -11.93 -29.23 9.90
CA LEU A 10 -12.89 -29.89 10.75
C LEU A 10 -12.14 -30.64 11.87
N GLU A 11 -12.51 -30.38 13.13
CA GLU A 11 -11.91 -30.94 14.30
C GLU A 11 -12.96 -31.58 15.23
N PHE A 12 -12.61 -32.66 15.90
CA PHE A 12 -13.46 -33.34 16.87
C PHE A 12 -12.83 -33.35 18.26
N LYS A 13 -13.65 -33.20 19.29
CA LYS A 13 -13.26 -33.37 20.68
C LYS A 13 -14.30 -34.22 21.39
N LYS A 14 -13.81 -35.14 22.17
CA LYS A 14 -14.65 -36.13 22.88
C LYS A 14 -15.56 -35.50 23.93
N THR A 15 -15.08 -34.42 24.57
CA THR A 15 -15.83 -33.69 25.61
C THR A 15 -15.31 -32.25 25.72
N THR A 16 -16.09 -31.36 26.35
CA THR A 16 -15.67 -29.98 26.67
C THR A 16 -14.49 -29.90 27.65
N ALA A 17 -14.09 -31.00 28.33
CA ALA A 17 -12.87 -31.06 29.13
C ALA A 17 -11.61 -30.82 28.27
N GLU A 18 -11.67 -31.08 26.95
CA GLU A 18 -10.60 -30.90 25.99
C GLU A 18 -10.62 -29.48 25.37
N ALA A 19 -11.34 -28.52 25.96
CA ALA A 19 -11.46 -27.16 25.45
C ALA A 19 -10.09 -26.43 25.31
N LYS A 20 -9.12 -26.81 26.15
CA LYS A 20 -7.77 -26.25 26.11
C LYS A 20 -7.00 -26.64 24.85
N ASP A 21 -7.13 -27.90 24.43
CA ASP A 21 -6.54 -28.41 23.19
C ASP A 21 -7.29 -27.84 21.97
N ALA A 22 -8.62 -27.74 22.07
CA ALA A 22 -9.48 -27.15 21.07
C ALA A 22 -9.08 -25.69 20.71
N VAL A 23 -8.61 -24.88 21.68
CA VAL A 23 -8.09 -23.54 21.45
C VAL A 23 -6.87 -23.56 20.51
N VAL A 24 -5.98 -24.54 20.65
CA VAL A 24 -4.81 -24.74 19.81
C VAL A 24 -5.22 -25.12 18.39
N ASP A 25 -6.16 -26.05 18.25
CA ASP A 25 -6.62 -26.53 16.94
C ASP A 25 -7.35 -25.44 16.17
N VAL A 26 -8.23 -24.68 16.84
CA VAL A 26 -8.91 -23.52 16.24
C VAL A 26 -7.90 -22.49 15.74
N ALA A 27 -6.89 -22.13 16.54
CA ALA A 27 -5.87 -21.19 16.12
C ALA A 27 -5.04 -21.72 14.93
N ALA A 28 -4.73 -23.03 14.92
CA ALA A 28 -3.99 -23.67 13.83
C ALA A 28 -4.79 -23.69 12.52
N ILE A 29 -6.09 -23.97 12.58
CA ILE A 29 -7.01 -23.95 11.44
C ILE A 29 -7.15 -22.51 10.90
N LEU A 30 -7.35 -21.52 11.78
CA LEU A 30 -7.45 -20.11 11.42
C LEU A 30 -6.18 -19.62 10.72
N ASN A 31 -5.00 -20.04 11.17
CA ASN A 31 -3.72 -19.66 10.58
C ASN A 31 -3.51 -20.21 9.17
N LYS A 32 -4.15 -21.29 8.80
CA LYS A 32 -4.02 -21.91 7.49
C LYS A 32 -5.18 -21.59 6.54
N HIS A 33 -6.41 -21.67 7.06
CA HIS A 33 -7.63 -21.65 6.25
C HIS A 33 -8.54 -20.45 6.52
N GLY A 34 -8.30 -19.72 7.62
CA GLY A 34 -9.11 -18.56 8.01
C GLY A 34 -10.50 -18.91 8.58
N ARG A 35 -10.95 -20.16 8.46
CA ARG A 35 -12.26 -20.62 8.95
C ARG A 35 -12.28 -22.11 9.18
N GLY A 36 -13.19 -22.59 10.04
CA GLY A 36 -13.38 -24.01 10.29
C GLY A 36 -14.53 -24.31 11.22
N GLU A 37 -14.66 -25.59 11.53
CA GLU A 37 -15.66 -26.13 12.46
C GLU A 37 -15.01 -27.05 13.47
N LEU A 38 -15.55 -27.04 14.70
CA LEU A 38 -15.14 -27.88 15.77
C LEU A 38 -16.38 -28.50 16.45
N TYR A 39 -16.35 -29.80 16.75
CA TYR A 39 -17.44 -30.48 17.44
C TYR A 39 -16.97 -31.11 18.74
N PHE A 40 -17.71 -30.86 19.83
CA PHE A 40 -17.55 -31.58 21.08
C PHE A 40 -18.64 -32.66 21.24
N GLY A 41 -18.28 -33.83 21.68
CA GLY A 41 -19.14 -35.00 21.79
C GLY A 41 -18.91 -36.03 20.69
N ILE A 42 -17.85 -35.83 19.87
CA ILE A 42 -17.43 -36.76 18.81
C ILE A 42 -15.99 -37.20 19.12
N LYS A 43 -15.67 -38.44 18.89
CA LYS A 43 -14.29 -38.95 18.97
C LYS A 43 -13.55 -38.67 17.68
N ASN A 44 -12.22 -38.68 17.72
CA ASN A 44 -11.37 -38.45 16.53
C ASN A 44 -11.63 -39.44 15.37
N ASP A 45 -12.14 -40.68 15.72
CA ASP A 45 -12.56 -41.65 14.70
C ASP A 45 -13.95 -41.33 14.08
N GLY A 46 -14.55 -40.20 14.40
CA GLY A 46 -15.87 -39.78 13.96
C GLY A 46 -17.05 -40.43 14.71
N THR A 47 -16.78 -41.29 15.73
CA THR A 47 -17.84 -41.92 16.51
C THR A 47 -18.55 -40.90 17.40
N VAL A 48 -19.86 -40.72 17.22
CA VAL A 48 -20.67 -39.82 18.03
C VAL A 48 -20.87 -40.41 19.43
N LYS A 49 -20.27 -39.79 20.42
CA LYS A 49 -20.40 -40.16 21.84
C LYS A 49 -21.58 -39.44 22.51
N GLY A 50 -21.74 -38.16 22.18
CA GLY A 50 -22.61 -37.23 22.85
C GLY A 50 -22.06 -36.76 24.21
N GLN A 51 -22.63 -35.67 24.71
CA GLN A 51 -22.35 -35.14 26.05
C GLN A 51 -23.56 -34.38 26.60
N THR A 52 -23.55 -34.08 27.90
CA THR A 52 -24.54 -33.14 28.46
C THR A 52 -24.24 -31.74 28.01
N VAL A 53 -25.22 -31.09 27.35
CA VAL A 53 -25.08 -29.72 26.83
C VAL A 53 -26.06 -28.81 27.58
N SER A 54 -25.52 -27.85 28.31
CA SER A 54 -26.25 -26.79 29.02
C SER A 54 -25.88 -25.40 28.48
N VAL A 55 -26.66 -24.39 28.85
CA VAL A 55 -26.33 -22.99 28.49
C VAL A 55 -24.97 -22.58 29.07
N SER A 56 -24.61 -23.10 30.25
CA SER A 56 -23.28 -22.82 30.83
C SER A 56 -22.17 -23.47 30.01
N SER A 57 -22.31 -24.74 29.57
CA SER A 57 -21.26 -25.37 28.76
C SER A 57 -21.05 -24.70 27.41
N LEU A 58 -22.11 -24.18 26.77
CA LEU A 58 -21.96 -23.38 25.53
C LEU A 58 -21.19 -22.09 25.80
N ARG A 59 -21.54 -21.39 26.90
CA ARG A 59 -20.87 -20.15 27.30
C ARG A 59 -19.39 -20.37 27.65
N ASP A 60 -19.09 -21.45 28.35
CA ASP A 60 -17.72 -21.75 28.78
C ASP A 60 -16.82 -22.08 27.58
N VAL A 61 -17.33 -22.82 26.58
CA VAL A 61 -16.63 -23.07 25.32
C VAL A 61 -16.38 -21.75 24.56
N GLY A 62 -17.42 -20.92 24.40
CA GLY A 62 -17.27 -19.62 23.73
C GLY A 62 -16.24 -18.75 24.43
N ARG A 63 -16.28 -18.67 25.78
CA ARG A 63 -15.32 -17.91 26.57
C ARG A 63 -13.90 -18.44 26.41
N ALA A 64 -13.71 -19.75 26.48
CA ALA A 64 -12.39 -20.39 26.35
C ALA A 64 -11.72 -20.00 25.02
N LEU A 65 -12.45 -20.02 23.91
CA LEU A 65 -11.94 -19.63 22.60
C LEU A 65 -11.66 -18.12 22.52
N THR A 66 -12.62 -17.28 22.94
CA THR A 66 -12.52 -15.81 22.84
C THR A 66 -11.39 -15.24 23.72
N GLU A 67 -11.17 -15.78 24.91
CA GLU A 67 -10.15 -15.27 25.84
C GLU A 67 -8.73 -15.74 25.49
N ASN A 68 -8.59 -16.97 24.97
CA ASN A 68 -7.28 -17.61 24.79
C ASN A 68 -6.76 -17.59 23.36
N ILE A 69 -7.52 -17.08 22.38
CA ILE A 69 -7.06 -16.84 21.01
C ILE A 69 -6.84 -15.35 20.80
N LYS A 70 -5.68 -14.99 20.24
CA LYS A 70 -5.32 -13.59 19.91
C LYS A 70 -4.74 -13.52 18.49
N PRO A 71 -5.18 -12.57 17.62
CA PRO A 71 -6.31 -11.63 17.81
C PRO A 71 -7.59 -12.33 18.23
N GLN A 72 -8.49 -11.58 18.91
CA GLN A 72 -9.70 -12.13 19.46
C GLN A 72 -10.68 -12.56 18.36
N ILE A 73 -11.32 -13.72 18.52
CA ILE A 73 -12.36 -14.23 17.62
C ILE A 73 -13.70 -14.34 18.34
N TYR A 74 -14.79 -14.36 17.59
CA TYR A 74 -16.15 -14.47 18.10
C TYR A 74 -16.86 -15.67 17.43
N PRO A 75 -16.62 -16.90 17.90
CA PRO A 75 -17.19 -18.10 17.29
C PRO A 75 -18.70 -18.20 17.57
N THR A 76 -19.42 -18.82 16.64
CA THR A 76 -20.80 -19.26 16.87
C THR A 76 -20.76 -20.62 17.56
N VAL A 77 -21.36 -20.70 18.76
CA VAL A 77 -21.39 -21.91 19.57
C VAL A 77 -22.83 -22.33 19.78
N GLU A 78 -23.20 -23.52 19.30
CA GLU A 78 -24.57 -24.00 19.34
C GLU A 78 -24.66 -25.46 19.75
N LYS A 79 -25.83 -25.84 20.33
CA LYS A 79 -26.17 -27.22 20.60
C LYS A 79 -26.72 -27.86 19.33
N VAL A 80 -26.19 -29.01 18.94
CA VAL A 80 -26.67 -29.81 17.82
C VAL A 80 -26.99 -31.21 18.26
N ASN A 81 -27.98 -31.85 17.64
CA ASN A 81 -28.30 -33.27 17.90
C ASN A 81 -27.81 -34.09 16.70
N ILE A 82 -26.90 -35.02 16.98
CA ILE A 82 -26.31 -35.91 15.99
C ILE A 82 -26.51 -37.34 16.46
N ASP A 83 -27.19 -38.18 15.69
CA ASP A 83 -27.48 -39.57 16.00
C ASP A 83 -28.16 -39.71 17.38
N TYR A 84 -29.21 -38.88 17.62
CA TYR A 84 -29.97 -38.82 18.88
C TYR A 84 -29.13 -38.47 20.12
N LYS A 85 -27.93 -37.90 19.93
CA LYS A 85 -27.02 -37.47 21.00
C LYS A 85 -26.73 -36.00 20.90
N ASP A 86 -26.72 -35.33 22.05
CA ASP A 86 -26.40 -33.93 22.13
C ASP A 86 -24.89 -33.70 21.98
N CYS A 87 -24.52 -32.79 21.07
CA CYS A 87 -23.16 -32.32 20.79
C CYS A 87 -23.12 -30.82 20.80
N ILE A 88 -21.93 -30.26 20.87
CA ILE A 88 -21.70 -28.80 20.66
C ILE A 88 -21.00 -28.62 19.34
N ARG A 89 -21.54 -27.75 18.46
CA ARG A 89 -20.90 -27.30 17.25
C ARG A 89 -20.34 -25.91 17.49
N VAL A 90 -19.11 -25.66 17.02
CA VAL A 90 -18.45 -24.38 17.03
C VAL A 90 -18.06 -24.04 15.60
N GLN A 91 -18.57 -22.93 15.07
CA GLN A 91 -18.14 -22.37 13.79
C GLN A 91 -17.30 -21.13 14.07
N PHE A 92 -16.17 -21.01 13.40
CA PHE A 92 -15.25 -19.91 13.60
C PHE A 92 -14.63 -19.45 12.28
N GLU A 93 -14.39 -18.15 12.23
CA GLU A 93 -13.70 -17.49 11.13
C GLU A 93 -12.81 -16.36 11.65
N GLY A 94 -11.81 -15.99 10.87
CA GLY A 94 -10.89 -14.91 11.21
C GLY A 94 -10.05 -14.50 10.01
N MET A 95 -9.87 -13.18 9.87
CA MET A 95 -9.17 -12.56 8.73
C MET A 95 -7.84 -11.91 9.12
N GLU A 96 -7.41 -12.07 10.38
CA GLU A 96 -6.22 -11.37 10.93
C GLU A 96 -5.11 -12.32 11.43
N PRO A 97 -4.69 -13.33 10.64
CA PRO A 97 -3.58 -14.18 11.08
C PRO A 97 -2.28 -13.34 11.23
N PRO A 98 -1.33 -13.76 12.10
CA PRO A 98 -1.31 -15.02 12.83
C PRO A 98 -2.16 -14.98 14.11
N TYR A 99 -2.91 -16.07 14.34
CA TYR A 99 -3.63 -16.33 15.58
C TYR A 99 -2.75 -17.10 16.55
N PHE A 100 -2.75 -16.67 17.81
CA PHE A 100 -1.99 -17.29 18.89
C PHE A 100 -2.96 -17.98 19.86
N ALA A 101 -2.68 -19.21 20.18
CA ALA A 101 -3.32 -19.96 21.27
C ALA A 101 -2.37 -19.99 22.45
N HIS A 102 -2.81 -19.53 23.62
CA HIS A 102 -1.98 -19.49 24.84
C HIS A 102 -0.61 -18.83 24.62
N GLY A 103 -0.54 -17.78 23.79
CA GLY A 103 0.69 -17.04 23.47
C GLY A 103 1.62 -17.70 22.46
N ARG A 104 1.22 -18.81 21.82
CA ARG A 104 1.99 -19.53 20.79
C ARG A 104 1.18 -19.64 19.49
N ALA A 105 1.86 -19.53 18.35
CA ALA A 105 1.23 -19.71 17.04
C ALA A 105 1.37 -21.17 16.58
N TYR A 106 0.30 -21.68 15.99
CA TYR A 106 0.23 -23.05 15.46
C TYR A 106 -0.29 -23.03 14.03
N ILE A 107 0.03 -24.05 13.24
CA ILE A 107 -0.48 -24.22 11.87
C ILE A 107 -1.01 -25.64 11.69
N ARG A 108 -2.10 -25.77 10.94
CA ARG A 108 -2.72 -27.07 10.65
C ARG A 108 -1.93 -27.80 9.57
N VAL A 109 -1.59 -29.05 9.78
CA VAL A 109 -0.92 -29.96 8.83
C VAL A 109 -1.68 -31.27 8.85
N ALA A 110 -2.50 -31.49 7.83
CA ALA A 110 -3.50 -32.56 7.80
C ALA A 110 -4.46 -32.46 9.01
N ASP A 111 -4.44 -33.41 9.91
CA ASP A 111 -5.25 -33.48 11.13
C ASP A 111 -4.47 -33.10 12.41
N GLU A 112 -3.22 -32.61 12.27
CA GLU A 112 -2.38 -32.21 13.40
C GLU A 112 -2.16 -30.70 13.46
N SER A 113 -2.05 -30.18 14.69
CA SER A 113 -1.69 -28.79 14.96
C SER A 113 -0.23 -28.69 15.38
N LYS A 114 0.63 -28.09 14.53
CA LYS A 114 2.07 -27.92 14.76
C LYS A 114 2.40 -26.52 15.21
N GLN A 115 3.17 -26.41 16.29
CA GLN A 115 3.66 -25.09 16.74
C GLN A 115 4.65 -24.54 15.71
N LEU A 116 4.47 -23.27 15.34
CA LEU A 116 5.40 -22.54 14.48
C LEU A 116 6.67 -22.22 15.28
N SER A 117 7.82 -22.51 14.69
CA SER A 117 9.11 -22.03 15.18
C SER A 117 9.24 -20.51 14.98
N PRO A 118 10.17 -19.81 15.70
CA PRO A 118 10.41 -18.38 15.48
C PRO A 118 10.71 -18.02 14.02
N ALA A 119 11.48 -18.86 13.31
CA ALA A 119 11.81 -18.65 11.90
C ALA A 119 10.58 -18.81 10.97
N GLU A 120 9.68 -19.75 11.27
CA GLU A 120 8.43 -19.95 10.52
C GLU A 120 7.45 -18.81 10.80
N LEU A 121 7.37 -18.35 12.05
CA LEU A 121 6.57 -17.20 12.44
C LEU A 121 7.06 -15.92 11.75
N GLU A 122 8.37 -15.70 11.68
CA GLU A 122 8.97 -14.60 10.92
C GLU A 122 8.61 -14.69 9.43
N ARG A 123 8.66 -15.87 8.82
CA ARG A 123 8.21 -16.08 7.43
C ARG A 123 6.72 -15.81 7.27
N PHE A 124 5.94 -16.14 8.30
CA PHE A 124 4.49 -15.87 8.31
C PHE A 124 4.23 -14.35 8.30
N PHE A 125 4.93 -13.58 9.12
CA PHE A 125 4.87 -12.11 9.10
C PHE A 125 5.39 -11.53 7.80
N LYS A 126 6.51 -12.02 7.26
CA LYS A 126 7.04 -11.61 5.97
C LYS A 126 6.07 -11.91 4.80
N ARG A 127 5.37 -13.05 4.86
CA ARG A 127 4.29 -13.38 3.91
C ARG A 127 3.12 -12.39 4.03
N LYS A 128 2.73 -12.03 5.24
CA LYS A 128 1.69 -11.02 5.48
C LYS A 128 2.14 -9.64 4.96
N GLN A 129 3.39 -9.26 5.16
CA GLN A 129 3.98 -8.05 4.56
C GLN A 129 4.04 -8.13 3.02
N GLY A 130 4.30 -9.30 2.45
CA GLY A 130 4.21 -9.56 1.01
C GLY A 130 2.76 -9.65 0.49
N GLN A 131 1.80 -10.07 1.30
CA GLN A 131 0.37 -10.07 0.98
C GLN A 131 -0.24 -8.66 1.01
N LEU A 132 0.43 -7.65 1.60
CA LEU A 132 0.11 -6.24 1.39
C LEU A 132 0.28 -5.83 -0.09
N SER A 133 0.93 -6.67 -0.90
CA SER A 133 1.17 -6.50 -2.33
C SER A 133 0.17 -7.24 -3.24
N THR A 134 -0.89 -7.84 -2.72
CA THR A 134 -1.83 -8.62 -3.56
C THR A 134 -3.10 -7.85 -3.95
N TRP A 135 -3.25 -6.60 -3.52
CA TRP A 135 -4.42 -5.83 -3.90
C TRP A 135 -4.50 -5.65 -5.43
N ASP A 136 -3.39 -5.36 -6.07
CA ASP A 136 -3.32 -5.07 -7.49
C ASP A 136 -3.67 -6.27 -8.38
N THR A 137 -3.37 -7.50 -7.96
CA THR A 137 -3.72 -8.74 -8.67
C THR A 137 -5.02 -9.37 -8.20
N ALA A 138 -5.60 -8.92 -7.07
CA ALA A 138 -6.83 -9.49 -6.54
C ALA A 138 -8.04 -9.25 -7.45
N PRO A 139 -9.03 -10.16 -7.46
CA PRO A 139 -10.27 -9.99 -8.22
C PRO A 139 -10.97 -8.69 -7.86
N SER A 140 -11.39 -7.92 -8.86
CA SER A 140 -12.06 -6.62 -8.65
C SER A 140 -13.55 -6.74 -8.34
N GLY A 141 -14.14 -7.92 -8.52
CA GLY A 141 -15.59 -8.13 -8.49
C GLY A 141 -16.33 -7.43 -9.65
N LYS A 142 -15.63 -7.06 -10.72
CA LYS A 142 -16.14 -6.42 -11.94
C LYS A 142 -16.02 -7.37 -13.13
N THR A 143 -16.69 -7.01 -14.22
CA THR A 143 -16.66 -7.76 -15.47
C THR A 143 -15.89 -7.01 -16.55
N ILE A 144 -15.58 -7.67 -17.66
CA ILE A 144 -14.93 -7.05 -18.83
C ILE A 144 -15.75 -5.86 -19.36
N GLU A 145 -17.07 -5.87 -19.18
CA GLU A 145 -17.94 -4.78 -19.59
C GLU A 145 -17.72 -3.49 -18.77
N ASP A 146 -17.17 -3.59 -17.57
CA ASP A 146 -16.81 -2.43 -16.76
C ASP A 146 -15.52 -1.73 -17.23
N VAL A 147 -14.77 -2.34 -18.16
CA VAL A 147 -13.55 -1.76 -18.74
C VAL A 147 -13.90 -0.81 -19.87
N ASN A 148 -13.29 0.38 -19.87
CA ASN A 148 -13.43 1.38 -20.92
C ASN A 148 -12.52 1.05 -22.11
N THR A 149 -13.14 0.66 -23.23
CA THR A 149 -12.41 0.29 -24.45
C THR A 149 -11.55 1.43 -25.00
N ASN A 150 -12.01 2.67 -24.91
CA ASN A 150 -11.28 3.81 -25.45
C ASN A 150 -10.01 4.11 -24.62
N THR A 151 -10.14 4.07 -23.29
CA THR A 151 -8.99 4.24 -22.37
C THR A 151 -7.97 3.14 -22.61
N LEU A 152 -8.41 1.88 -22.70
CA LEU A 152 -7.52 0.74 -22.99
C LEU A 152 -6.85 0.86 -24.35
N ARG A 153 -7.58 1.28 -25.38
CA ARG A 153 -7.02 1.49 -26.74
C ARG A 153 -5.99 2.63 -26.77
N SER A 154 -6.27 3.74 -26.09
CA SER A 154 -5.34 4.86 -25.97
C SER A 154 -4.07 4.46 -25.23
N TYR A 155 -4.21 3.69 -24.16
CA TYR A 155 -3.09 3.12 -23.43
C TYR A 155 -2.24 2.20 -24.33
N MET A 156 -2.86 1.27 -25.06
CA MET A 156 -2.14 0.35 -25.96
C MET A 156 -1.38 1.10 -27.06
N LYS A 157 -1.97 2.17 -27.63
CA LYS A 157 -1.27 3.03 -28.56
C LYS A 157 -0.02 3.64 -27.93
N LYS A 158 -0.15 4.22 -26.74
CA LYS A 158 0.96 4.85 -26.00
C LYS A 158 2.07 3.83 -25.66
N ALA A 159 1.69 2.63 -25.21
CA ALA A 159 2.62 1.56 -24.87
C ALA A 159 3.38 1.03 -26.10
N ASN A 160 2.71 0.91 -27.24
CA ASN A 160 3.35 0.53 -28.51
C ASN A 160 4.27 1.68 -29.03
N ASP A 161 3.82 2.93 -28.99
CA ASP A 161 4.62 4.09 -29.38
C ASP A 161 5.90 4.22 -28.52
N SER A 162 5.86 3.73 -27.28
CA SER A 162 7.02 3.68 -26.39
C SER A 162 8.02 2.55 -26.72
N GLY A 163 7.63 1.60 -27.58
CA GLY A 163 8.41 0.40 -27.91
C GLY A 163 8.49 -0.64 -26.78
N ARG A 164 7.67 -0.51 -25.73
CA ARG A 164 7.67 -1.44 -24.58
C ARG A 164 6.64 -2.57 -24.73
N LEU A 165 5.68 -2.42 -25.65
CA LEU A 165 4.75 -3.44 -26.09
C LEU A 165 4.69 -3.46 -27.63
N GLU A 166 4.39 -4.62 -28.20
CA GLU A 166 4.25 -4.82 -29.64
C GLU A 166 2.95 -5.55 -29.97
N TYR A 167 1.86 -5.23 -29.25
CA TYR A 167 0.56 -5.88 -29.45
C TYR A 167 -0.39 -4.96 -30.22
N ARG A 168 -0.99 -5.46 -31.33
CA ARG A 168 -2.11 -4.79 -31.95
C ARG A 168 -3.35 -4.91 -31.06
N PHE A 169 -4.11 -3.83 -30.95
CA PHE A 169 -5.38 -3.86 -30.27
C PHE A 169 -6.39 -4.71 -31.08
N THR A 170 -6.88 -5.75 -30.48
CA THR A 170 -7.93 -6.65 -30.99
C THR A 170 -9.27 -6.31 -30.34
N ASP A 171 -9.48 -6.84 -29.15
CA ASP A 171 -10.62 -6.57 -28.29
C ASP A 171 -10.18 -6.44 -26.83
N ARG A 172 -11.12 -6.16 -25.93
CA ARG A 172 -10.83 -5.94 -24.51
C ARG A 172 -10.28 -7.17 -23.82
N GLU A 173 -10.90 -8.32 -24.10
CA GLU A 173 -10.57 -9.57 -23.42
C GLU A 173 -9.18 -10.06 -23.80
N ASP A 174 -8.86 -10.09 -25.08
CA ASP A 174 -7.55 -10.49 -25.56
C ASP A 174 -6.43 -9.57 -25.00
N ILE A 175 -6.64 -8.27 -25.01
CA ILE A 175 -5.66 -7.32 -24.49
C ILE A 175 -5.48 -7.45 -22.97
N LEU A 176 -6.57 -7.54 -22.20
CA LEU A 176 -6.48 -7.71 -20.76
C LEU A 176 -5.80 -9.03 -20.39
N ASN A 177 -6.08 -10.11 -21.15
CA ASN A 177 -5.42 -11.40 -20.94
C ASN A 177 -3.91 -11.33 -21.23
N ARG A 178 -3.49 -10.69 -22.34
CA ARG A 178 -2.06 -10.49 -22.68
C ARG A 178 -1.31 -9.61 -21.67
N LEU A 179 -2.01 -8.70 -21.04
CA LEU A 179 -1.46 -7.85 -19.96
C LEU A 179 -1.52 -8.53 -18.58
N GLU A 180 -2.00 -9.79 -18.51
CA GLU A 180 -2.19 -10.55 -17.27
C GLU A 180 -3.14 -9.85 -16.27
N LEU A 181 -4.17 -9.16 -16.77
CA LEU A 181 -5.11 -8.37 -16.00
C LEU A 181 -6.45 -9.08 -15.75
N LEU A 182 -6.56 -10.36 -16.12
CA LEU A 182 -7.71 -11.21 -15.85
C LEU A 182 -7.36 -12.30 -14.83
N ASP A 183 -8.32 -12.55 -13.94
CA ASP A 183 -8.35 -13.68 -13.02
C ASP A 183 -9.66 -14.42 -13.24
N ASP A 184 -9.61 -15.72 -13.63
CA ASP A 184 -10.75 -16.52 -14.04
C ASP A 184 -11.67 -15.78 -15.04
N GLY A 185 -11.06 -15.10 -16.04
CA GLY A 185 -11.80 -14.35 -17.07
C GLY A 185 -12.39 -13.00 -16.61
N ASN A 186 -12.20 -12.60 -15.35
CA ASN A 186 -12.68 -11.34 -14.80
C ASN A 186 -11.54 -10.36 -14.52
N PRO A 187 -11.74 -9.05 -14.73
CA PRO A 187 -10.72 -8.04 -14.47
C PRO A 187 -10.29 -8.01 -12.99
N ASN A 188 -9.00 -7.98 -12.75
CA ASN A 188 -8.43 -7.73 -11.44
C ASN A 188 -8.47 -6.22 -11.07
N ASN A 189 -8.01 -5.88 -9.86
CA ASN A 189 -8.03 -4.49 -9.40
C ASN A 189 -7.19 -3.55 -10.24
N THR A 190 -6.04 -3.98 -10.78
CA THR A 190 -5.21 -3.18 -11.69
C THR A 190 -5.98 -2.84 -12.97
N ALA A 191 -6.68 -3.81 -13.58
CA ALA A 191 -7.47 -3.57 -14.79
C ALA A 191 -8.51 -2.46 -14.56
N ILE A 192 -9.23 -2.53 -13.45
CA ILE A 192 -10.29 -1.56 -13.13
C ILE A 192 -9.72 -0.22 -12.66
N ALA A 193 -8.60 -0.22 -11.92
CA ALA A 193 -7.93 1.01 -11.51
C ALA A 193 -7.39 1.81 -12.70
N MET A 194 -6.86 1.11 -13.73
CA MET A 194 -6.29 1.74 -14.91
C MET A 194 -7.32 2.04 -16.01
N PHE A 195 -8.34 1.19 -16.16
CA PHE A 195 -9.19 1.19 -17.34
C PHE A 195 -10.70 1.14 -17.03
N GLY A 196 -11.11 1.18 -15.76
CA GLY A 196 -12.53 1.07 -15.38
C GLY A 196 -13.36 2.25 -15.83
N LYS A 197 -14.57 2.01 -16.38
CA LYS A 197 -15.57 3.04 -16.71
C LYS A 197 -15.99 3.83 -15.46
N LYS A 198 -16.17 3.13 -14.34
CA LYS A 198 -16.38 3.70 -13.01
C LYS A 198 -15.12 3.39 -12.20
N GLY A 199 -14.10 4.22 -12.32
CA GLY A 199 -12.84 3.98 -11.65
C GLY A 199 -12.99 3.82 -10.13
N ILE A 200 -12.09 3.04 -9.54
CA ILE A 200 -12.01 2.81 -8.09
C ILE A 200 -11.04 3.77 -7.40
N ALA A 201 -10.23 4.46 -8.18
CA ALA A 201 -9.31 5.47 -7.69
C ALA A 201 -10.01 6.83 -7.50
N GLU A 202 -9.50 7.63 -6.58
CA GLU A 202 -10.01 8.96 -6.27
C GLU A 202 -8.86 9.90 -5.94
N ILE A 203 -9.03 11.18 -6.26
CA ILE A 203 -8.14 12.26 -5.87
C ILE A 203 -8.93 13.43 -5.31
N GLN A 204 -8.46 13.99 -4.22
CA GLN A 204 -8.96 15.23 -3.64
C GLN A 204 -7.95 16.34 -3.88
N MET A 205 -8.40 17.48 -4.37
CA MET A 205 -7.56 18.63 -4.72
C MET A 205 -8.09 19.86 -4.02
N ALA A 206 -7.21 20.68 -3.45
CA ALA A 206 -7.61 21.89 -2.76
C ALA A 206 -6.55 22.99 -2.90
N ILE A 207 -7.04 24.25 -2.88
CA ILE A 207 -6.22 25.45 -2.78
C ILE A 207 -6.51 26.11 -1.42
N PHE A 208 -5.46 26.41 -0.68
CA PHE A 208 -5.52 27.07 0.59
C PHE A 208 -5.11 28.55 0.48
N ALA A 209 -5.80 29.43 1.21
CA ALA A 209 -5.53 30.88 1.20
C ALA A 209 -4.14 31.23 1.75
N THR A 210 -3.61 30.39 2.65
CA THR A 210 -2.37 30.62 3.38
C THR A 210 -1.45 29.39 3.30
N ASP A 211 -0.43 29.33 4.13
CA ASP A 211 0.48 28.21 4.31
C ASP A 211 -0.03 27.14 5.27
N VAL A 212 -1.23 27.32 5.84
CA VAL A 212 -1.89 26.37 6.75
C VAL A 212 -3.19 25.82 6.15
N LYS A 213 -3.52 24.59 6.47
CA LYS A 213 -4.72 23.87 6.02
C LYS A 213 -5.95 24.34 6.83
N HIS A 214 -6.37 25.58 6.60
CA HIS A 214 -7.50 26.17 7.32
C HIS A 214 -8.58 26.75 6.41
N THR A 215 -8.24 27.69 5.53
CA THR A 215 -9.20 28.38 4.66
C THR A 215 -9.03 27.91 3.22
N PHE A 216 -10.06 27.31 2.69
CA PHE A 216 -10.09 26.86 1.29
C PHE A 216 -10.45 28.02 0.36
N ILE A 217 -9.72 28.11 -0.78
CA ILE A 217 -10.10 28.96 -1.92
C ILE A 217 -10.89 28.13 -2.92
N ASP A 218 -10.45 26.85 -3.11
CA ASP A 218 -11.07 25.92 -4.06
C ASP A 218 -10.94 24.48 -3.52
N ILE A 219 -11.93 23.65 -3.84
CA ILE A 219 -11.94 22.21 -3.54
C ILE A 219 -12.53 21.50 -4.75
N ASP A 220 -11.83 20.49 -5.25
CA ASP A 220 -12.30 19.58 -6.29
C ASP A 220 -12.03 18.12 -5.86
N ARG A 221 -12.93 17.22 -6.25
CA ARG A 221 -12.80 15.79 -5.99
C ARG A 221 -13.18 15.04 -7.26
N LYS A 222 -12.30 14.12 -7.68
CA LYS A 222 -12.52 13.30 -8.86
C LYS A 222 -12.34 11.83 -8.57
N LYS A 223 -13.18 11.02 -9.21
CA LYS A 223 -13.10 9.57 -9.18
C LYS A 223 -13.03 9.06 -10.61
N GLY A 224 -12.14 8.12 -10.89
CA GLY A 224 -11.95 7.65 -12.27
C GLY A 224 -10.82 6.63 -12.41
N ALA A 225 -10.41 6.39 -13.65
CA ALA A 225 -9.21 5.65 -13.96
C ALA A 225 -7.97 6.46 -13.54
N ILE A 226 -6.92 5.78 -13.10
CA ILE A 226 -5.71 6.45 -12.57
C ILE A 226 -5.11 7.42 -13.59
N ILE A 227 -5.04 7.04 -14.88
CA ILE A 227 -4.48 7.91 -15.93
C ILE A 227 -5.27 9.20 -16.02
N ASP A 228 -6.60 9.14 -16.02
CA ASP A 228 -7.47 10.31 -16.06
C ASP A 228 -7.30 11.19 -14.82
N LEU A 229 -7.08 10.57 -13.65
CA LEU A 229 -6.86 11.29 -12.40
C LEU A 229 -5.48 11.97 -12.33
N VAL A 230 -4.45 11.34 -12.87
CA VAL A 230 -3.11 11.94 -13.00
C VAL A 230 -3.17 13.15 -13.91
N ASP A 231 -3.80 13.03 -15.09
CA ASP A 231 -3.96 14.13 -16.03
C ASP A 231 -4.82 15.27 -15.44
N ALA A 232 -5.87 14.93 -14.69
CA ALA A 232 -6.70 15.92 -13.99
C ALA A 232 -5.93 16.64 -12.88
N GLY A 233 -5.12 15.91 -12.10
CA GLY A 233 -4.29 16.48 -11.04
C GLY A 233 -3.19 17.38 -11.58
N GLU A 234 -2.52 16.95 -12.66
CA GLU A 234 -1.54 17.79 -13.37
C GLU A 234 -2.20 19.07 -13.90
N LEU A 235 -3.35 18.94 -14.57
CA LEU A 235 -4.09 20.10 -15.10
C LEU A 235 -4.54 21.04 -13.98
N TYR A 236 -4.97 20.49 -12.84
CA TYR A 236 -5.36 21.30 -11.68
C TYR A 236 -4.17 22.11 -11.15
N ILE A 237 -3.00 21.50 -11.02
CA ILE A 237 -1.79 22.21 -10.61
C ILE A 237 -1.40 23.24 -11.66
N ARG A 238 -1.33 22.88 -12.95
CA ARG A 238 -0.96 23.80 -14.03
C ARG A 238 -1.82 25.06 -14.09
N LYS A 239 -3.10 24.96 -13.80
CA LYS A 239 -4.03 26.11 -13.78
C LYS A 239 -3.86 27.01 -12.56
N ASN A 240 -3.29 26.51 -11.48
CA ASN A 240 -3.23 27.18 -10.18
C ASN A 240 -1.81 27.52 -9.73
N ILE A 241 -0.83 27.33 -10.61
CA ILE A 241 0.55 27.77 -10.42
C ILE A 241 0.83 29.00 -11.29
N ARG A 242 1.95 29.64 -10.98
CA ARG A 242 2.41 30.81 -11.74
C ARG A 242 3.29 30.38 -12.90
N TRP A 243 3.18 31.13 -14.00
CA TRP A 243 3.99 30.93 -15.20
C TRP A 243 4.77 32.20 -15.49
N ARG A 244 6.08 32.06 -15.63
CA ARG A 244 6.96 33.16 -16.00
C ARG A 244 7.18 33.15 -17.52
N VAL A 245 6.96 34.27 -18.15
CA VAL A 245 7.26 34.45 -19.58
C VAL A 245 8.72 34.88 -19.71
N VAL A 246 9.52 34.04 -20.37
CA VAL A 246 10.90 34.34 -20.70
C VAL A 246 10.97 34.81 -22.18
N ARG A 247 11.65 35.94 -22.43
CA ARG A 247 11.94 36.43 -23.77
C ARG A 247 13.42 36.15 -24.05
N ASP A 248 13.69 35.14 -24.84
CA ASP A 248 15.03 34.69 -25.23
C ASP A 248 15.42 35.15 -26.65
N GLY A 249 14.64 36.09 -27.23
CA GLY A 249 14.81 36.54 -28.58
C GLY A 249 14.15 35.70 -29.67
N ALA A 250 13.56 34.56 -29.29
CA ALA A 250 12.79 33.73 -30.21
C ALA A 250 11.42 34.36 -30.54
N PRO A 251 10.86 34.09 -31.75
CA PRO A 251 9.55 34.62 -32.15
C PRO A 251 8.40 34.15 -31.23
N GLN A 252 8.55 32.97 -30.61
CA GLN A 252 7.59 32.39 -29.66
C GLN A 252 8.03 32.67 -28.22
N ARG A 253 7.06 32.99 -27.37
CA ARG A 253 7.28 33.17 -25.92
C ARG A 253 7.48 31.82 -25.24
N THR A 254 8.53 31.71 -24.43
CA THR A 254 8.74 30.55 -23.59
C THR A 254 8.09 30.78 -22.23
N GLU A 255 7.13 29.92 -21.88
CA GLU A 255 6.45 29.94 -20.59
C GLU A 255 7.10 28.89 -19.65
N VAL A 256 7.60 29.33 -18.51
CA VAL A 256 8.28 28.50 -17.52
C VAL A 256 7.42 28.43 -16.27
N PRO A 257 6.97 27.23 -15.86
CA PRO A 257 6.19 27.06 -14.63
C PRO A 257 7.05 27.28 -13.38
N GLU A 258 6.43 27.72 -12.29
CA GLU A 258 7.13 27.91 -11.00
C GLU A 258 7.58 26.61 -10.34
N VAL A 259 6.99 25.45 -10.72
CA VAL A 259 7.42 24.10 -10.36
C VAL A 259 7.50 23.24 -11.61
N PRO A 260 8.49 22.34 -11.73
CA PRO A 260 8.64 21.48 -12.91
C PRO A 260 7.46 20.54 -13.07
N ILE A 261 6.78 20.61 -14.22
CA ILE A 261 5.58 19.78 -14.48
C ILE A 261 5.94 18.28 -14.56
N GLU A 262 7.10 17.95 -15.09
CA GLU A 262 7.57 16.57 -15.14
C GLU A 262 7.78 15.98 -13.73
N ALA A 263 8.28 16.76 -12.78
CA ALA A 263 8.39 16.34 -11.37
C ALA A 263 7.00 16.17 -10.71
N VAL A 264 6.06 17.08 -11.02
CA VAL A 264 4.67 16.97 -10.56
C VAL A 264 4.02 15.69 -11.08
N ARG A 265 4.15 15.44 -12.40
CA ARG A 265 3.59 14.23 -13.02
C ARG A 265 4.19 12.95 -12.42
N GLU A 266 5.50 12.91 -12.23
CA GLU A 266 6.19 11.80 -11.58
C GLU A 266 5.67 11.56 -10.14
N ALA A 267 5.49 12.63 -9.37
CA ALA A 267 4.96 12.54 -8.02
C ALA A 267 3.50 12.00 -8.00
N LEU A 268 2.66 12.43 -8.95
CA LEU A 268 1.28 11.95 -9.09
C LEU A 268 1.24 10.47 -9.45
N LEU A 269 2.03 10.02 -10.42
CA LEU A 269 2.10 8.61 -10.82
C LEU A 269 2.61 7.72 -9.67
N ASN A 270 3.68 8.15 -9.01
CA ASN A 270 4.23 7.45 -7.85
C ASN A 270 3.22 7.38 -6.70
N SER A 271 2.38 8.41 -6.54
CA SER A 271 1.36 8.44 -5.50
C SER A 271 0.32 7.33 -5.64
N TYR A 272 0.03 6.86 -6.86
CA TYR A 272 -0.84 5.72 -7.13
C TYR A 272 -0.09 4.39 -7.15
N ALA A 273 1.10 4.35 -7.76
CA ALA A 273 1.92 3.13 -7.82
C ALA A 273 2.31 2.60 -6.43
N HIS A 274 2.51 3.52 -5.47
CA HIS A 274 2.89 3.21 -4.10
C HIS A 274 1.74 3.35 -3.08
N LYS A 275 0.51 3.63 -3.53
CA LYS A 275 -0.66 3.70 -2.67
C LYS A 275 -0.87 2.40 -1.90
N ASP A 276 -1.18 2.52 -0.63
CA ASP A 276 -1.77 1.44 0.14
C ASP A 276 -3.30 1.48 -0.05
N TRP A 277 -3.81 0.58 -0.87
CA TRP A 277 -5.23 0.51 -1.21
C TRP A 277 -6.10 -0.03 -0.08
N GLN A 278 -5.50 -0.56 0.99
CA GLN A 278 -6.21 -1.01 2.19
C GLN A 278 -6.50 0.16 3.16
N VAL A 279 -5.75 1.26 3.01
CA VAL A 279 -5.98 2.47 3.81
C VAL A 279 -7.16 3.24 3.22
N PRO A 280 -8.23 3.53 4.01
CA PRO A 280 -9.43 4.21 3.51
C PRO A 280 -9.22 5.73 3.36
N GLN A 281 -8.13 6.12 2.71
CA GLN A 281 -7.79 7.51 2.41
C GLN A 281 -7.58 7.70 0.91
N THR A 282 -7.82 8.92 0.44
CA THR A 282 -7.62 9.30 -0.96
C THR A 282 -6.25 9.93 -1.17
N ASN A 283 -5.78 9.93 -2.41
CA ASN A 283 -4.66 10.75 -2.81
C ASN A 283 -5.08 12.22 -2.75
N GLU A 284 -4.19 13.11 -2.32
CA GLU A 284 -4.50 14.53 -2.16
C GLU A 284 -3.48 15.40 -2.89
N ILE A 285 -3.98 16.50 -3.47
CA ILE A 285 -3.19 17.64 -3.92
C ILE A 285 -3.60 18.83 -3.06
N ALA A 286 -2.65 19.42 -2.35
CA ALA A 286 -2.86 20.62 -1.56
C ALA A 286 -1.94 21.74 -2.04
N ILE A 287 -2.54 22.81 -2.59
CA ILE A 287 -1.82 23.99 -3.07
C ILE A 287 -1.92 25.07 -2.00
N TYR A 288 -0.80 25.39 -1.39
CA TYR A 288 -0.67 26.46 -0.41
C TYR A 288 -0.05 27.72 -1.04
N SER A 289 -0.02 28.82 -0.30
CA SER A 289 0.63 30.03 -0.75
C SER A 289 2.14 29.86 -1.00
N ASN A 290 2.81 28.99 -0.24
CA ASN A 290 4.26 28.77 -0.24
C ASN A 290 4.74 27.41 -0.74
N ARG A 291 3.83 26.45 -1.00
CA ARG A 291 4.19 25.09 -1.44
C ARG A 291 3.01 24.36 -2.08
N ILE A 292 3.32 23.26 -2.73
CA ILE A 292 2.38 22.26 -3.26
C ILE A 292 2.74 20.93 -2.60
N GLU A 293 1.75 20.25 -2.06
CA GLU A 293 1.89 18.90 -1.48
C GLU A 293 1.12 17.89 -2.32
N ILE A 294 1.76 16.77 -2.67
CA ILE A 294 1.13 15.60 -3.29
C ILE A 294 1.25 14.46 -2.30
N TYR A 295 0.12 14.07 -1.73
CA TYR A 295 0.03 13.03 -0.69
C TYR A 295 -0.50 11.72 -1.26
N ASN A 296 0.11 10.61 -0.85
CA ASN A 296 -0.44 9.28 -1.05
C ASN A 296 -0.60 8.52 0.27
N PRO A 297 -1.72 7.80 0.45
CA PRO A 297 -1.88 6.84 1.53
C PRO A 297 -0.87 5.70 1.40
N GLY A 298 -0.24 5.33 2.50
CA GLY A 298 0.76 4.28 2.57
C GLY A 298 2.11 4.80 3.06
N THR A 299 2.63 4.12 4.08
CA THR A 299 3.91 4.47 4.71
C THR A 299 5.07 4.25 3.76
N PHE A 300 6.11 5.04 3.90
CA PHE A 300 7.39 4.79 3.25
C PHE A 300 8.00 3.48 3.78
N PRO A 301 8.75 2.71 2.98
CA PRO A 301 9.34 1.44 3.43
C PRO A 301 10.18 1.62 4.70
N GLU A 302 10.00 0.70 5.65
CA GLU A 302 10.69 0.75 6.93
C GLU A 302 12.23 0.63 6.75
N GLY A 303 12.97 1.45 7.46
CA GLY A 303 14.43 1.45 7.42
C GLY A 303 15.03 2.14 6.20
N LEU A 304 14.21 2.69 5.29
CA LEU A 304 14.67 3.45 4.12
C LEU A 304 14.23 4.90 4.22
N MET A 305 15.04 5.78 3.62
CA MET A 305 14.77 7.21 3.52
C MET A 305 14.64 7.60 2.05
N PRO A 306 13.87 8.65 1.71
CA PRO A 306 13.80 9.18 0.34
C PRO A 306 15.17 9.50 -0.26
N GLN A 307 16.12 9.92 0.57
CA GLN A 307 17.48 10.23 0.16
C GLN A 307 18.22 9.01 -0.40
N ASP A 308 17.98 7.81 0.14
CA ASP A 308 18.61 6.57 -0.36
C ASP A 308 18.29 6.31 -1.83
N PHE A 309 17.07 6.68 -2.27
CA PHE A 309 16.64 6.55 -3.65
C PHE A 309 17.20 7.66 -4.55
N ILE A 310 17.32 8.89 -4.03
CA ILE A 310 17.93 10.01 -4.75
C ILE A 310 19.40 9.74 -5.01
N ASP A 311 20.11 9.22 -4.02
CA ASP A 311 21.54 8.87 -4.09
C ASP A 311 21.78 7.58 -4.91
N GLY A 312 20.69 6.84 -5.27
CA GLY A 312 20.78 5.62 -6.07
C GLY A 312 21.22 4.38 -5.30
N VAL A 313 21.21 4.44 -3.98
CA VAL A 313 21.54 3.30 -3.09
C VAL A 313 20.30 2.43 -2.85
N GLY A 314 19.11 3.05 -2.80
CA GLY A 314 17.83 2.37 -2.58
C GLY A 314 17.43 1.50 -3.78
N LYS A 315 17.04 0.24 -3.51
CA LYS A 315 16.45 -0.63 -4.53
C LYS A 315 14.96 -0.40 -4.63
N SER A 316 14.41 -0.50 -5.85
CA SER A 316 12.96 -0.36 -6.07
C SER A 316 12.17 -1.37 -5.23
N ILE A 317 11.29 -0.85 -4.37
CA ILE A 317 10.30 -1.63 -3.62
C ILE A 317 8.94 -1.23 -4.15
N ARG A 318 8.28 -2.15 -4.86
CA ARG A 318 6.97 -1.90 -5.46
C ARG A 318 5.87 -2.42 -4.55
N ARG A 319 5.00 -1.54 -4.06
CA ARG A 319 3.84 -1.96 -3.26
C ARG A 319 2.77 -2.62 -4.14
N ASN A 320 2.57 -2.11 -5.35
CA ASN A 320 1.65 -2.62 -6.34
C ASN A 320 2.43 -2.98 -7.62
N PRO A 321 3.07 -4.17 -7.67
CA PRO A 321 4.00 -4.53 -8.76
C PRO A 321 3.33 -4.57 -10.14
N GLN A 322 2.11 -5.13 -10.24
CA GLN A 322 1.38 -5.23 -11.50
C GLN A 322 0.93 -3.85 -11.98
N LEU A 323 0.39 -3.03 -11.09
CA LEU A 323 0.01 -1.65 -11.42
C LEU A 323 1.22 -0.84 -11.90
N ALA A 324 2.36 -0.95 -11.22
CA ALA A 324 3.61 -0.32 -11.65
C ALA A 324 4.09 -0.85 -13.01
N GLN A 325 3.92 -2.14 -13.29
CA GLN A 325 4.27 -2.73 -14.58
C GLN A 325 3.43 -2.16 -15.72
N ILE A 326 2.12 -2.00 -15.51
CA ILE A 326 1.23 -1.41 -16.52
C ILE A 326 1.60 0.06 -16.77
N MET A 327 1.89 0.84 -15.74
CA MET A 327 2.37 2.23 -15.89
C MET A 327 3.75 2.30 -16.57
N TYR A 328 4.61 1.31 -16.36
CA TYR A 328 5.89 1.21 -17.04
C TYR A 328 5.73 0.99 -18.56
N TYR A 329 4.83 0.12 -18.99
CA TYR A 329 4.62 -0.13 -20.43
C TYR A 329 4.21 1.13 -21.20
N SER A 330 3.38 1.98 -20.61
CA SER A 330 2.99 3.26 -21.22
C SER A 330 4.01 4.38 -21.05
N LYS A 331 5.20 4.07 -20.48
CA LYS A 331 6.27 5.04 -20.18
C LYS A 331 5.82 6.16 -19.23
N ASP A 332 4.78 5.89 -18.44
CA ASP A 332 4.33 6.84 -17.42
C ASP A 332 5.29 6.85 -16.23
N ILE A 333 5.80 5.69 -15.80
CA ILE A 333 6.84 5.59 -14.78
C ILE A 333 8.09 4.87 -15.30
N GLU A 334 9.22 5.14 -14.68
CA GLU A 334 10.45 4.39 -14.91
C GLU A 334 10.57 3.22 -13.91
N SER A 335 11.29 2.17 -14.32
CA SER A 335 11.67 1.08 -13.41
C SER A 335 12.96 1.43 -12.66
N PHE A 336 13.34 0.62 -11.67
CA PHE A 336 14.58 0.73 -10.89
C PHE A 336 14.58 1.73 -9.72
N GLY A 337 13.45 2.27 -9.28
CA GLY A 337 13.39 3.16 -8.12
C GLY A 337 13.95 4.57 -8.38
N THR A 338 13.94 5.01 -9.63
CA THR A 338 14.50 6.31 -10.04
C THR A 338 13.52 7.47 -9.92
N GLY A 339 12.26 7.23 -9.56
CA GLY A 339 11.20 8.26 -9.53
C GLY A 339 11.54 9.45 -8.62
N LEU A 340 11.97 9.20 -7.37
CA LEU A 340 12.37 10.28 -6.46
C LEU A 340 13.63 11.02 -6.95
N ARG A 341 14.55 10.31 -7.57
CA ARG A 341 15.74 10.92 -8.19
C ARG A 341 15.38 11.79 -9.38
N LYS A 342 14.41 11.37 -10.21
CA LYS A 342 13.89 12.19 -11.32
C LYS A 342 13.27 13.48 -10.80
N ILE A 343 12.42 13.40 -9.75
CA ILE A 343 11.84 14.56 -9.08
C ILE A 343 12.96 15.51 -8.61
N ALA A 344 14.00 14.97 -7.97
CA ALA A 344 15.13 15.76 -7.51
C ALA A 344 15.86 16.49 -8.67
N ILE A 345 16.22 15.74 -9.73
CA ILE A 345 16.91 16.30 -10.90
C ILE A 345 16.10 17.43 -11.57
N GLU A 346 14.80 17.19 -11.79
CA GLU A 346 13.93 18.19 -12.41
C GLU A 346 13.80 19.47 -11.54
N CYS A 347 13.67 19.29 -10.23
CA CYS A 347 13.59 20.42 -9.29
C CYS A 347 14.91 21.18 -9.20
N GLU A 348 16.05 20.50 -9.11
CA GLU A 348 17.37 21.11 -9.06
C GLU A 348 17.69 21.86 -10.36
N GLY A 349 17.37 21.25 -11.52
CA GLY A 349 17.51 21.89 -12.83
C GLY A 349 16.69 23.16 -13.00
N ALA A 350 15.51 23.21 -12.36
CA ALA A 350 14.63 24.39 -12.35
C ALA A 350 14.93 25.38 -11.20
N GLY A 351 15.85 25.06 -10.29
CA GLY A 351 16.14 25.87 -9.10
C GLY A 351 14.99 25.88 -8.07
N VAL A 352 14.16 24.84 -8.07
CA VAL A 352 13.01 24.70 -7.17
C VAL A 352 13.39 23.82 -5.99
N ARG A 353 13.10 24.30 -4.76
CA ARG A 353 13.27 23.49 -3.57
C ARG A 353 12.16 22.45 -3.48
N TYR A 354 12.51 21.25 -3.05
CA TYR A 354 11.58 20.15 -2.79
C TYR A 354 11.84 19.52 -1.43
N GLY A 355 10.92 18.69 -0.98
CA GLY A 355 11.04 17.94 0.27
C GLY A 355 10.08 16.75 0.32
N PHE A 356 10.22 15.93 1.36
CA PHE A 356 9.39 14.76 1.60
C PHE A 356 8.94 14.75 3.05
N GLU A 357 7.68 14.36 3.27
CA GLU A 357 7.13 14.16 4.60
C GLU A 357 6.71 12.70 4.78
N LEU A 358 7.30 12.04 5.77
CA LEU A 358 6.99 10.66 6.15
C LEU A 358 5.98 10.69 7.30
N GLY A 359 4.70 10.47 6.96
CA GLY A 359 3.61 10.39 7.92
C GLY A 359 3.35 8.97 8.41
N LYS A 360 2.56 8.84 9.48
CA LYS A 360 2.15 7.53 10.04
C LYS A 360 1.28 6.71 9.08
N LEU A 361 0.50 7.35 8.23
CA LEU A 361 -0.47 6.72 7.33
C LEU A 361 -0.20 7.03 5.85
N GLY A 362 0.81 7.84 5.54
CA GLY A 362 1.06 8.23 4.16
C GLY A 362 2.38 8.96 3.98
N PHE A 363 2.65 9.30 2.73
CA PHE A 363 3.86 9.94 2.27
C PHE A 363 3.49 11.15 1.41
N SER A 364 4.21 12.28 1.58
CA SER A 364 4.01 13.48 0.77
C SER A 364 5.28 13.89 0.04
N VAL A 365 5.12 14.26 -1.22
CA VAL A 365 6.11 15.03 -1.99
C VAL A 365 5.73 16.49 -1.91
N ILE A 366 6.69 17.35 -1.58
CA ILE A 366 6.49 18.78 -1.36
C ILE A 366 7.34 19.56 -2.35
N PHE A 367 6.69 20.45 -3.10
CA PHE A 367 7.35 21.44 -3.98
C PHE A 367 7.19 22.81 -3.37
N TYR A 368 8.29 23.46 -3.01
CA TYR A 368 8.24 24.81 -2.44
C TYR A 368 8.14 25.85 -3.56
N ARG A 369 7.12 26.68 -3.47
CA ARG A 369 6.88 27.76 -4.44
C ARG A 369 7.93 28.86 -4.26
N PRO A 370 8.59 29.34 -5.33
CA PRO A 370 9.55 30.41 -5.21
C PRO A 370 8.88 31.72 -4.76
N ASN A 371 9.51 32.42 -3.84
CA ASN A 371 9.05 33.75 -3.45
C ASN A 371 9.42 34.76 -4.53
N ILE A 372 8.45 35.17 -5.34
CA ILE A 372 8.68 36.14 -6.43
C ILE A 372 8.66 37.63 -5.98
N TYR A 373 8.31 37.89 -4.73
CA TYR A 373 8.34 39.21 -4.15
C TYR A 373 9.63 39.49 -3.36
N GLY A 374 10.80 39.16 -3.94
CA GLY A 374 12.11 39.61 -3.50
C GLY A 374 12.47 39.38 -2.02
N GLU A 375 13.76 39.18 -1.77
CA GLU A 375 14.40 39.07 -0.46
C GLU A 375 14.25 40.30 0.46
N ALA A 376 13.30 41.19 0.22
CA ALA A 376 13.16 42.49 0.90
C ALA A 376 12.28 42.50 2.16
N ALA A 377 11.85 41.35 2.69
CA ALA A 377 11.05 41.36 3.92
C ALA A 377 11.14 40.05 4.72
N MET A 378 12.29 39.72 5.32
CA MET A 378 12.33 38.82 6.48
C MET A 378 13.61 39.01 7.31
N ASP A 379 13.81 40.21 7.79
CA ASP A 379 14.49 40.48 9.05
C ASP A 379 13.44 41.02 10.05
N SER A 380 12.61 40.14 10.56
CA SER A 380 11.75 40.41 11.70
C SER A 380 11.65 39.15 12.54
N GLN A 381 12.45 39.12 13.57
CA GLN A 381 12.36 38.19 14.67
C GLN A 381 10.94 38.16 15.21
N VAL A 382 10.30 37.00 15.22
CA VAL A 382 9.18 36.74 16.11
C VAL A 382 9.59 35.62 17.07
N ALA A 383 9.70 36.02 18.33
CA ALA A 383 9.97 35.17 19.47
C ALA A 383 8.92 34.05 19.59
N ALA A 384 9.35 32.83 19.86
CA ALA A 384 8.51 31.69 20.14
C ALA A 384 7.76 31.87 21.47
N PRO A 385 6.46 31.53 21.57
CA PRO A 385 5.82 31.32 22.85
C PRO A 385 6.15 29.91 23.37
N SER A 386 6.65 29.88 24.60
CA SER A 386 6.85 28.67 25.40
C SER A 386 5.51 28.02 25.74
N GLY A 387 5.33 26.74 25.37
CA GLY A 387 4.15 25.96 25.75
C GLY A 387 4.33 24.50 25.30
N SER A 388 4.55 23.65 26.29
CA SER A 388 4.72 22.21 26.22
C SER A 388 3.56 21.51 25.53
N GLN A 389 3.83 20.77 24.43
CA GLN A 389 3.10 19.55 24.06
C GLN A 389 3.89 18.77 22.99
N ALA A 390 3.83 17.46 23.10
CA ALA A 390 4.57 16.41 22.43
C ALA A 390 5.03 16.72 20.98
N ALA A 391 6.34 16.82 20.80
CA ALA A 391 6.98 17.00 19.53
C ALA A 391 6.94 15.71 18.70
N VAL A 392 6.08 15.67 17.70
CA VAL A 392 6.25 14.78 16.55
C VAL A 392 7.46 15.31 15.78
N LYS A 393 8.56 14.56 15.74
CA LYS A 393 9.76 14.90 14.95
C LYS A 393 9.38 15.02 13.47
N ARG A 394 9.21 16.24 12.98
CA ARG A 394 9.22 16.56 11.56
C ARG A 394 10.69 16.56 11.09
N GLN A 395 11.11 15.55 10.38
CA GLN A 395 12.38 15.58 9.67
C GLN A 395 12.15 16.17 8.27
N LEU A 396 12.47 17.46 8.12
CA LEU A 396 12.58 18.13 6.84
C LEU A 396 13.97 17.87 6.29
N LEU A 397 14.07 17.05 5.25
CA LEU A 397 15.30 16.91 4.46
C LEU A 397 15.28 17.98 3.35
N THR A 398 16.05 19.03 3.51
CA THR A 398 16.25 20.06 2.50
C THR A 398 17.52 19.81 1.73
N GLY A 399 17.43 19.54 0.43
CA GLY A 399 18.60 19.56 -0.46
C GLY A 399 19.13 20.99 -0.57
N LYS A 400 20.35 21.22 -0.12
CA LYS A 400 21.09 22.47 -0.37
C LYS A 400 21.80 22.37 -1.72
N ALA A 401 21.61 23.35 -2.57
CA ALA A 401 22.43 23.55 -3.76
C ALA A 401 23.89 23.79 -3.35
N PRO A 402 24.90 23.16 -3.99
CA PRO A 402 26.30 23.41 -3.67
C PRO A 402 26.75 24.73 -4.29
N SER A 403 26.99 25.74 -3.47
CA SER A 403 27.75 26.90 -3.87
C SER A 403 29.25 26.62 -3.65
N SER A 404 30.01 26.79 -4.76
CA SER A 404 31.43 27.07 -4.85
C SER A 404 32.46 26.10 -4.27
N ARG A 405 33.25 25.59 -5.24
CA ARG A 405 34.67 25.24 -5.20
C ARG A 405 35.36 25.18 -3.82
N ILE A 406 35.61 23.96 -3.36
CA ILE A 406 36.71 23.68 -2.47
C ILE A 406 37.61 22.66 -3.17
N LEU A 407 38.77 23.14 -3.61
CA LEU A 407 39.93 22.34 -4.03
C LEU A 407 40.46 21.61 -2.80
N MET A 408 40.16 20.32 -2.61
CA MET A 408 40.90 19.49 -1.68
C MET A 408 42.12 18.90 -2.36
N ARG A 409 43.28 19.36 -1.89
CA ARG A 409 44.60 18.78 -2.14
C ARG A 409 44.64 17.33 -1.65
N ILE A 410 44.72 16.39 -2.58
CA ILE A 410 45.00 14.97 -2.26
C ILE A 410 46.45 14.87 -1.83
N LYS A 411 46.73 14.63 -0.54
CA LYS A 411 48.01 14.16 -0.05
C LYS A 411 48.11 12.66 -0.36
N ARG A 412 49.03 12.30 -1.27
CA ARG A 412 49.46 10.93 -1.48
C ARG A 412 50.16 10.45 -0.23
N GLN A 413 49.81 9.30 0.33
CA GLN A 413 50.58 8.51 1.24
C GLN A 413 51.15 7.25 0.53
N PRO A 414 52.34 6.77 0.92
CA PRO A 414 53.14 5.83 0.14
C PRO A 414 52.80 4.36 0.42
N HIS A 415 53.16 3.53 -0.55
CA HIS A 415 53.14 2.09 -0.66
C HIS A 415 53.36 1.28 0.62
N LEU A 416 52.47 0.34 0.92
CA LEU A 416 52.72 -0.86 1.71
C LEU A 416 52.70 -2.07 0.80
N LYS A 417 53.86 -2.79 0.77
CA LYS A 417 54.09 -4.05 0.06
C LYS A 417 53.36 -5.19 0.78
N TRP A 418 52.74 -6.06 -0.01
CA TRP A 418 52.29 -7.38 0.44
C TRP A 418 53.43 -8.39 0.31
N PRO A 419 53.62 -9.33 1.26
CA PRO A 419 54.51 -10.49 1.06
C PRO A 419 53.75 -11.63 0.37
N ASN A 420 54.48 -12.28 -0.58
CA ASN A 420 54.12 -13.56 -1.16
C ASN A 420 54.20 -14.67 -0.11
N THR A 421 53.15 -15.48 -0.02
CA THR A 421 53.15 -16.96 -0.10
C THR A 421 51.72 -17.45 -0.31
#